data_f9e5144835f1b6da7bdc9c221f278417
#
_entry.id   f9e5144835f1b6da7bdc9c221f278417
#
_cell.length_a   1.000
_cell.length_b   1.000
_cell.length_c   1.000
_cell.angle_alpha   90.00
_cell.angle_beta   90.00
_cell.angle_gamma   90.00
#
_symmetry.space_group_name_H-M   'P 1'
#
loop_
_entity.id
_entity.type
_entity.pdbx_description
1 polymer ?
#
loop_
_entity_poly.entity_id
_entity_poly.type
_entity_poly.pdbx_seq_one_letter_code
_entity_poly.pdbx_strand_id
1 'polypeptide(L)'
;GNVGKRELEVLLKDPQIREQYTRLEPQAAAAWAWRMMWLTRALKHQILPHGDWWSIWLMLAGRGAGKTRTAAEQIGWWAQSYKATRWLVAAPTSSDVRGTCFEGDSGLLSVIPAVLIADYNKALHELRLTNGSLIKGIPASEPERFRGPQFHGGWLDELAAWEYIQEAWDQIQFGMRLKLHDMKTRLICTTTPKPKDLIIDLISREGDDVVLTTASTYSNLDNLSENFKRQILQYEGTKLGRQEIYAEIIDPEEGGIVQRDWFKLWPAGKELPKLEYVIQSYDCAFTEKTVNDPTASITFGVFKPQDGGMCVLIIDAWQDRLQYPDLKPKVIDE
;
A
#
# COMPACT_ATOMS: atom_id res chain seq x y z
N GLY A 1 12.75 16.84 20.17
CA GLY A 1 13.70 16.71 21.28
C GLY A 1 13.09 16.88 22.69
N ASN A 2 12.29 17.93 22.98
CA ASN A 2 11.84 18.17 24.36
C ASN A 2 10.55 17.42 24.77
N VAL A 3 9.72 17.03 23.86
CA VAL A 3 8.43 16.37 24.18
C VAL A 3 8.65 14.95 24.70
N GLY A 4 9.55 14.20 24.08
CA GLY A 4 9.87 12.82 24.49
C GLY A 4 10.53 12.70 25.88
N LYS A 5 11.27 13.72 26.32
CA LYS A 5 11.82 13.76 27.69
C LYS A 5 10.73 13.84 28.74
N ARG A 6 9.71 14.66 28.53
CA ARG A 6 8.61 14.83 29.52
C ARG A 6 7.80 13.55 29.71
N GLU A 7 7.56 12.79 28.66
CA GLU A 7 6.80 11.54 28.75
C GLU A 7 7.59 10.45 29.46
N LEU A 8 8.88 10.32 29.14
CA LEU A 8 9.77 9.42 29.88
C LEU A 8 9.85 9.80 31.35
N GLU A 9 9.96 11.09 31.68
CA GLU A 9 9.96 11.60 33.05
C GLU A 9 8.66 11.24 33.78
N VAL A 10 7.51 11.25 33.08
CA VAL A 10 6.22 10.85 33.67
C VAL A 10 6.20 9.35 33.98
N LEU A 11 6.66 8.51 33.06
CA LEU A 11 6.76 7.05 33.28
C LEU A 11 7.72 6.71 34.43
N LEU A 12 8.85 7.41 34.50
CA LEU A 12 9.86 7.22 35.57
C LEU A 12 9.46 7.79 36.94
N LYS A 13 8.27 8.38 37.07
CA LYS A 13 7.70 8.71 38.39
C LYS A 13 7.27 7.45 39.16
N ASP A 14 6.90 6.38 38.47
CA ASP A 14 6.64 5.09 39.09
C ASP A 14 7.96 4.49 39.60
N PRO A 15 8.07 4.19 40.90
CA PRO A 15 9.31 3.68 41.49
C PRO A 15 9.74 2.33 40.92
N GLN A 16 8.78 1.44 40.56
CA GLN A 16 9.08 0.12 40.04
C GLN A 16 9.62 0.24 38.60
N ILE A 17 9.01 1.08 37.81
CA ILE A 17 9.46 1.35 36.44
C ILE A 17 10.85 2.00 36.46
N ARG A 18 11.06 2.97 37.36
CA ARG A 18 12.36 3.62 37.51
C ARG A 18 13.45 2.65 37.92
N GLU A 19 13.20 1.76 38.87
CA GLU A 19 14.18 0.77 39.34
C GLU A 19 14.56 -0.19 38.20
N GLN A 20 13.58 -0.70 37.44
CA GLN A 20 13.84 -1.54 36.28
C GLN A 20 14.64 -0.81 35.18
N TYR A 21 14.26 0.42 34.88
CA TYR A 21 14.93 1.24 33.87
C TYR A 21 16.39 1.52 34.21
N THR A 22 16.69 1.82 35.47
CA THR A 22 18.07 2.13 35.93
C THR A 22 19.00 0.93 35.93
N ARG A 23 18.46 -0.29 35.88
CA ARG A 23 19.24 -1.53 35.79
C ARG A 23 19.56 -1.91 34.36
N LEU A 24 18.97 -1.25 33.34
CA LEU A 24 19.20 -1.57 31.94
C LEU A 24 20.56 -1.02 31.46
N GLU A 25 21.23 -1.79 30.62
CA GLU A 25 22.34 -1.28 29.81
C GLU A 25 21.88 -0.11 28.93
N PRO A 26 22.75 0.86 28.60
CA PRO A 26 22.37 2.08 27.89
C PRO A 26 21.56 1.87 26.61
N GLN A 27 21.93 0.87 25.81
CA GLN A 27 21.20 0.54 24.57
C GLN A 27 19.81 -0.06 24.87
N ALA A 28 19.72 -0.95 25.85
CA ALA A 28 18.45 -1.53 26.28
C ALA A 28 17.52 -0.45 26.87
N ALA A 29 18.08 0.45 27.68
CA ALA A 29 17.35 1.60 28.22
C ALA A 29 16.81 2.51 27.10
N ALA A 30 17.62 2.82 26.10
CA ALA A 30 17.22 3.61 24.95
C ALA A 30 16.10 2.92 24.12
N ALA A 31 16.22 1.61 23.88
CA ALA A 31 15.21 0.84 23.17
C ALA A 31 13.88 0.81 23.94
N TRP A 32 13.95 0.56 25.26
CA TRP A 32 12.77 0.55 26.11
C TRP A 32 12.08 1.92 26.15
N ALA A 33 12.84 3.00 26.36
CA ALA A 33 12.31 4.37 26.39
C ALA A 33 11.65 4.74 25.06
N TRP A 34 12.29 4.42 23.94
CA TRP A 34 11.72 4.63 22.61
C TRP A 34 10.38 3.92 22.45
N ARG A 35 10.32 2.61 22.79
CA ARG A 35 9.07 1.84 22.68
C ARG A 35 7.96 2.38 23.56
N MET A 36 8.27 2.72 24.79
CA MET A 36 7.29 3.30 25.72
C MET A 36 6.76 4.66 25.24
N MET A 37 7.64 5.53 24.76
CA MET A 37 7.24 6.81 24.17
C MET A 37 6.34 6.63 22.94
N TRP A 38 6.61 5.63 22.10
CA TRP A 38 5.72 5.32 20.99
C TRP A 38 4.34 4.87 21.48
N LEU A 39 4.28 3.91 22.37
CA LEU A 39 3.02 3.35 22.87
C LEU A 39 2.15 4.38 23.62
N THR A 40 2.75 5.40 24.23
CA THR A 40 2.00 6.49 24.86
C THR A 40 1.44 7.52 23.89
N ARG A 41 1.97 7.60 22.68
CA ARG A 41 1.59 8.58 21.65
C ARG A 41 0.80 7.99 20.49
N ALA A 42 0.98 6.70 20.25
CA ALA A 42 0.37 6.04 19.12
C ALA A 42 -1.15 6.13 19.20
N LEU A 43 -1.76 6.51 18.09
CA LEU A 43 -3.20 6.52 17.93
C LEU A 43 -3.72 5.08 17.88
N LYS A 44 -4.98 4.86 18.20
CA LYS A 44 -5.59 3.53 18.27
C LYS A 44 -5.32 2.69 17.00
N HIS A 45 -5.41 3.31 15.83
CA HIS A 45 -5.18 2.65 14.54
C HIS A 45 -3.68 2.39 14.23
N GLN A 46 -2.77 2.91 15.05
CA GLN A 46 -1.32 2.74 14.90
C GLN A 46 -0.75 1.64 15.80
N ILE A 47 -1.59 1.09 16.69
CA ILE A 47 -1.19 0.01 17.57
C ILE A 47 -1.14 -1.30 16.80
N LEU A 48 -0.07 -2.07 17.01
CA LEU A 48 0.09 -3.39 16.40
C LEU A 48 -1.13 -4.28 16.69
N PRO A 49 -1.74 -4.89 15.68
CA PRO A 49 -2.86 -5.81 15.88
C PRO A 49 -2.50 -6.98 16.80
N HIS A 50 -3.44 -7.38 17.64
CA HIS A 50 -3.27 -8.49 18.56
C HIS A 50 -3.35 -9.84 17.86
N GLY A 51 -2.75 -10.85 18.50
CA GLY A 51 -2.81 -12.24 18.05
C GLY A 51 -1.66 -12.63 17.13
N ASP A 52 -1.59 -13.92 16.85
CA ASP A 52 -0.55 -14.56 16.04
C ASP A 52 -1.09 -15.21 14.75
N TRP A 53 -2.39 -15.07 14.50
CA TRP A 53 -3.09 -15.66 13.36
C TRP A 53 -2.77 -14.98 12.04
N TRP A 54 -2.55 -13.65 12.04
CA TRP A 54 -2.32 -12.84 10.85
C TRP A 54 -0.85 -12.84 10.37
N SER A 55 -0.67 -12.66 9.08
CA SER A 55 0.63 -12.49 8.42
C SER A 55 0.78 -11.12 7.76
N ILE A 56 -0.33 -10.46 7.44
CA ILE A 56 -0.35 -9.17 6.75
C ILE A 56 -1.18 -8.18 7.57
N TRP A 57 -0.59 -7.04 7.86
CA TRP A 57 -1.29 -5.88 8.40
C TRP A 57 -1.46 -4.86 7.28
N LEU A 58 -2.65 -4.77 6.71
CA LEU A 58 -3.01 -3.79 5.69
C LEU A 58 -3.56 -2.53 6.36
N MET A 59 -2.84 -1.43 6.23
CA MET A 59 -3.25 -0.12 6.72
C MET A 59 -3.72 0.76 5.56
N LEU A 60 -5.03 0.85 5.37
CA LEU A 60 -5.67 1.77 4.44
C LEU A 60 -5.99 3.08 5.18
N ALA A 61 -5.25 4.12 4.91
CA ALA A 61 -5.45 5.35 5.65
C ALA A 61 -5.21 6.58 4.77
N GLY A 62 -5.92 7.65 5.11
CA GLY A 62 -5.81 8.94 4.45
C GLY A 62 -4.43 9.57 4.59
N ARG A 63 -4.19 10.63 3.84
CA ARG A 63 -2.94 11.40 3.93
C ARG A 63 -2.81 12.02 5.33
N GLY A 64 -1.63 11.97 5.90
CA GLY A 64 -1.38 12.50 7.24
C GLY A 64 -1.91 11.66 8.40
N ALA A 65 -2.56 10.51 8.17
CA ALA A 65 -3.02 9.60 9.21
C ALA A 65 -1.88 8.87 9.97
N GLY A 66 -0.62 9.05 9.55
CA GLY A 66 0.54 8.51 10.25
C GLY A 66 0.99 7.12 9.81
N LYS A 67 0.61 6.66 8.60
CA LYS A 67 1.00 5.35 8.02
C LYS A 67 2.50 5.07 8.11
N THR A 68 3.30 5.95 7.50
CA THR A 68 4.77 5.84 7.42
C THR A 68 5.38 5.76 8.83
N ARG A 69 4.96 6.64 9.75
CA ARG A 69 5.43 6.63 11.13
C ARG A 69 5.12 5.31 11.83
N THR A 70 3.93 4.80 11.68
CA THR A 70 3.51 3.53 12.28
C THR A 70 4.37 2.36 11.80
N ALA A 71 4.58 2.26 10.52
CA ALA A 71 5.37 1.19 9.94
C ALA A 71 6.86 1.29 10.30
N ALA A 72 7.43 2.50 10.28
CA ALA A 72 8.82 2.72 10.68
C ALA A 72 9.07 2.37 12.15
N GLU A 73 8.16 2.77 13.07
CA GLU A 73 8.22 2.42 14.49
C GLU A 73 8.13 0.90 14.69
N GLN A 74 7.27 0.23 13.96
CA GLN A 74 7.08 -1.20 14.15
C GLN A 74 8.19 -2.06 13.52
N ILE A 75 8.65 -1.73 12.32
CA ILE A 75 9.80 -2.42 11.69
C ILE A 75 11.08 -2.18 12.48
N GLY A 76 11.33 -0.95 12.90
CA GLY A 76 12.46 -0.62 13.75
C GLY A 76 12.43 -1.38 15.08
N TRP A 77 11.24 -1.47 15.70
CA TRP A 77 11.06 -2.23 16.92
C TRP A 77 11.31 -3.72 16.75
N TRP A 78 10.80 -4.35 15.69
CA TRP A 78 11.08 -5.74 15.41
C TRP A 78 12.56 -5.99 15.14
N ALA A 79 13.20 -5.15 14.34
CA ALA A 79 14.63 -5.26 14.08
C ALA A 79 15.48 -5.10 15.35
N GLN A 80 15.05 -4.26 16.29
CA GLN A 80 15.72 -4.09 17.59
C GLN A 80 15.45 -5.25 18.56
N SER A 81 14.25 -5.82 18.53
CA SER A 81 13.84 -6.89 19.45
C SER A 81 14.47 -8.24 19.10
N TYR A 82 14.75 -8.48 17.82
CA TYR A 82 15.33 -9.74 17.30
C TYR A 82 16.73 -9.50 16.76
N LYS A 83 17.73 -10.13 17.39
CA LYS A 83 19.15 -9.98 17.01
C LYS A 83 19.48 -10.63 15.67
N ALA A 84 20.35 -10.01 14.90
CA ALA A 84 20.89 -10.52 13.63
C ALA A 84 19.81 -10.90 12.61
N THR A 85 18.70 -10.15 12.59
CA THR A 85 17.58 -10.36 11.68
C THR A 85 17.67 -9.47 10.43
N ARG A 86 16.86 -9.80 9.41
CA ARG A 86 16.79 -9.07 8.14
C ARG A 86 15.36 -8.64 7.86
N TRP A 87 15.17 -7.36 7.61
CA TRP A 87 13.87 -6.75 7.38
C TRP A 87 13.86 -6.02 6.05
N LEU A 88 12.76 -6.17 5.31
CA LEU A 88 12.54 -5.47 4.05
C LEU A 88 11.83 -4.14 4.32
N VAL A 89 12.23 -3.12 3.57
CA VAL A 89 11.41 -1.91 3.35
C VAL A 89 11.31 -1.71 1.85
N ALA A 90 10.09 -1.64 1.33
CA ALA A 90 9.86 -1.39 -0.09
C ALA A 90 8.92 -0.20 -0.26
N ALA A 91 9.17 0.60 -1.29
CA ALA A 91 8.39 1.77 -1.66
C ALA A 91 8.37 1.93 -3.18
N PRO A 92 7.50 2.75 -3.78
CA PRO A 92 7.35 2.84 -5.22
C PRO A 92 8.68 3.05 -5.96
N THR A 93 9.49 4.00 -5.52
CA THR A 93 10.75 4.36 -6.17
C THR A 93 11.93 4.36 -5.19
N SER A 94 13.16 4.38 -5.72
CA SER A 94 14.38 4.53 -4.92
C SER A 94 14.40 5.85 -4.12
N SER A 95 13.82 6.91 -4.67
CA SER A 95 13.67 8.18 -3.98
C SER A 95 12.72 8.07 -2.79
N ASP A 96 11.61 7.33 -2.92
CA ASP A 96 10.64 7.11 -1.84
C ASP A 96 11.24 6.23 -0.75
N VAL A 97 11.92 5.15 -1.13
CA VAL A 97 12.66 4.32 -0.17
C VAL A 97 13.58 5.21 0.68
N ARG A 98 14.45 5.98 0.04
CA ARG A 98 15.41 6.82 0.76
C ARG A 98 14.75 7.99 1.48
N GLY A 99 14.00 8.83 0.74
CA GLY A 99 13.53 10.12 1.22
C GLY A 99 12.34 10.01 2.16
N THR A 100 11.50 8.97 2.02
CA THR A 100 10.33 8.77 2.87
C THR A 100 10.58 7.73 3.96
N CYS A 101 11.02 6.53 3.58
CA CYS A 101 11.10 5.42 4.51
C CYS A 101 12.33 5.48 5.43
N PHE A 102 13.48 5.97 4.94
CA PHE A 102 14.70 6.06 5.75
C PHE A 102 14.96 7.44 6.30
N GLU A 103 15.13 8.47 5.45
CA GLU A 103 15.60 9.81 5.83
C GLU A 103 14.46 10.78 6.18
N GLY A 104 13.20 10.47 5.87
CA GLY A 104 12.07 11.36 6.13
C GLY A 104 11.80 11.59 7.62
N ASP A 105 11.02 12.64 7.94
CA ASP A 105 10.68 13.02 9.32
C ASP A 105 9.96 11.93 10.10
N SER A 106 9.26 11.02 9.41
CA SER A 106 8.59 9.84 9.94
C SER A 106 9.30 8.53 9.59
N GLY A 107 10.49 8.61 8.96
CA GLY A 107 11.27 7.47 8.53
C GLY A 107 12.13 6.84 9.63
N LEU A 108 12.80 5.76 9.28
CA LEU A 108 13.56 4.92 10.21
C LEU A 108 14.65 5.68 10.99
N LEU A 109 15.40 6.57 10.31
CA LEU A 109 16.47 7.35 10.95
C LEU A 109 15.95 8.39 11.93
N SER A 110 14.70 8.82 11.75
CA SER A 110 14.05 9.77 12.65
C SER A 110 13.38 9.12 13.85
N VAL A 111 12.98 7.84 13.73
CA VAL A 111 12.27 7.12 14.78
C VAL A 111 13.20 6.27 15.65
N ILE A 112 14.22 5.63 15.07
CA ILE A 112 15.15 4.76 15.80
C ILE A 112 16.18 5.63 16.55
N PRO A 113 16.39 5.44 17.85
CA PRO A 113 17.42 6.16 18.58
C PRO A 113 18.80 5.96 17.96
N ALA A 114 19.54 7.05 17.78
CA ALA A 114 20.86 7.01 17.12
C ALA A 114 21.85 6.04 17.79
N VAL A 115 21.76 5.85 19.13
CA VAL A 115 22.60 4.91 19.90
C VAL A 115 22.36 3.45 19.52
N LEU A 116 21.24 3.13 18.86
CA LEU A 116 20.89 1.78 18.38
C LEU A 116 21.30 1.57 16.91
N ILE A 117 21.71 2.62 16.22
CA ILE A 117 22.13 2.57 14.81
C ILE A 117 23.66 2.37 14.78
N ALA A 118 24.10 1.30 14.12
CA ALA A 118 25.50 1.04 13.91
C ALA A 118 26.04 1.71 12.64
N ASP A 119 25.25 1.66 11.54
CA ASP A 119 25.64 2.21 10.25
C ASP A 119 24.40 2.44 9.36
N TYR A 120 24.47 3.41 8.47
CA TYR A 120 23.52 3.62 7.40
C TYR A 120 24.21 3.84 6.07
N ASN A 121 24.09 2.86 5.17
CA ASN A 121 24.57 2.97 3.80
C ASN A 121 23.47 3.54 2.89
N LYS A 122 23.59 4.82 2.60
CA LYS A 122 22.63 5.57 1.79
C LYS A 122 22.50 5.05 0.34
N ALA A 123 23.60 4.59 -0.24
CA ALA A 123 23.64 4.12 -1.63
C ALA A 123 22.97 2.75 -1.79
N LEU A 124 23.11 1.89 -0.78
CA LEU A 124 22.51 0.55 -0.77
C LEU A 124 21.15 0.50 -0.08
N HIS A 125 20.69 1.61 0.51
CA HIS A 125 19.51 1.68 1.39
C HIS A 125 19.57 0.62 2.50
N GLU A 126 20.71 0.49 3.17
CA GLU A 126 20.92 -0.49 4.23
C GLU A 126 21.17 0.20 5.58
N LEU A 127 20.30 -0.06 6.53
CA LEU A 127 20.41 0.40 7.91
C LEU A 127 20.77 -0.80 8.80
N ARG A 128 21.92 -0.72 9.46
CA ARG A 128 22.41 -1.74 10.40
C ARG A 128 22.20 -1.26 11.83
N LEU A 129 21.61 -2.11 12.64
CA LEU A 129 21.47 -1.86 14.07
C LEU A 129 22.61 -2.46 14.87
N THR A 130 22.86 -1.94 16.06
CA THR A 130 23.94 -2.39 16.97
C THR A 130 23.78 -3.84 17.42
N ASN A 131 22.55 -4.39 17.36
CA ASN A 131 22.26 -5.79 17.66
C ASN A 131 22.54 -6.74 16.46
N GLY A 132 23.12 -6.24 15.35
CA GLY A 132 23.44 -6.99 14.15
C GLY A 132 22.29 -7.14 13.13
N SER A 133 21.12 -6.59 13.41
CA SER A 133 20.00 -6.64 12.46
C SER A 133 20.20 -5.66 11.31
N LEU A 134 19.67 -6.02 10.14
CA LEU A 134 19.73 -5.26 8.89
C LEU A 134 18.31 -4.93 8.42
N ILE A 135 18.06 -3.67 8.16
CA ILE A 135 16.87 -3.20 7.43
C ILE A 135 17.32 -2.76 6.04
N LYS A 136 16.80 -3.42 5.00
CA LYS A 136 17.19 -3.20 3.60
C LYS A 136 16.03 -2.62 2.80
N GLY A 137 16.30 -1.51 2.13
CA GLY A 137 15.37 -0.86 1.21
C GLY A 137 15.51 -1.38 -0.21
N ILE A 138 14.39 -1.69 -0.87
CA ILE A 138 14.34 -2.10 -2.28
C ILE A 138 13.17 -1.35 -2.94
N PRO A 139 13.41 -0.64 -4.09
CA PRO A 139 12.33 0.02 -4.81
C PRO A 139 11.48 -0.99 -5.59
N ALA A 140 10.17 -0.80 -5.56
CA ALA A 140 9.22 -1.66 -6.27
C ALA A 140 9.24 -1.44 -7.79
N SER A 141 9.81 -0.33 -8.27
CA SER A 141 10.08 -0.11 -9.69
C SER A 141 11.10 -1.08 -10.31
N GLU A 142 11.80 -1.86 -9.46
CA GLU A 142 12.80 -2.85 -9.86
C GLU A 142 12.46 -4.22 -9.24
N PRO A 143 11.38 -4.91 -9.66
CA PRO A 143 10.89 -6.15 -9.03
C PRO A 143 11.93 -7.26 -8.96
N GLU A 144 12.82 -7.34 -9.94
CA GLU A 144 13.88 -8.33 -10.01
C GLU A 144 14.86 -8.26 -8.81
N ARG A 145 14.98 -7.10 -8.16
CA ARG A 145 15.85 -6.93 -6.98
C ARG A 145 15.32 -7.64 -5.74
N PHE A 146 14.07 -8.06 -5.72
CA PHE A 146 13.52 -8.89 -4.64
C PHE A 146 13.93 -10.36 -4.78
N ARG A 147 14.44 -10.79 -5.95
CA ARG A 147 14.98 -12.15 -6.13
C ARG A 147 16.29 -12.31 -5.36
N GLY A 148 16.39 -13.37 -4.59
CA GLY A 148 17.58 -13.73 -3.83
C GLY A 148 17.59 -13.28 -2.37
N PRO A 149 17.35 -12.00 -2.01
CA PRO A 149 17.28 -11.62 -0.62
C PRO A 149 16.19 -12.39 0.16
N GLN A 150 16.48 -12.63 1.45
CA GLN A 150 15.56 -13.33 2.35
C GLN A 150 15.32 -12.48 3.59
N PHE A 151 14.09 -12.44 4.07
CA PHE A 151 13.68 -11.58 5.17
C PHE A 151 12.84 -12.32 6.21
N HIS A 152 12.83 -11.78 7.43
CA HIS A 152 11.98 -12.21 8.54
C HIS A 152 10.63 -11.49 8.53
N GLY A 153 10.51 -10.42 7.78
CA GLY A 153 9.32 -9.62 7.59
C GLY A 153 9.63 -8.32 6.86
N GLY A 154 8.63 -7.47 6.67
CA GLY A 154 8.86 -6.24 5.93
C GLY A 154 7.75 -5.20 6.05
N TRP A 155 8.06 -4.04 5.50
CA TRP A 155 7.16 -2.92 5.33
C TRP A 155 7.09 -2.55 3.84
N LEU A 156 5.89 -2.52 3.30
CA LEU A 156 5.59 -2.16 1.91
C LEU A 156 4.82 -0.85 1.92
N ASP A 157 5.51 0.25 1.60
CA ASP A 157 4.94 1.60 1.66
C ASP A 157 4.26 1.98 0.35
N GLU A 158 3.11 2.63 0.47
CA GLU A 158 2.25 3.07 -0.65
C GLU A 158 2.02 1.96 -1.69
N LEU A 159 1.69 0.75 -1.22
CA LEU A 159 1.55 -0.47 -2.03
C LEU A 159 0.68 -0.27 -3.27
N ALA A 160 -0.46 0.42 -3.16
CA ALA A 160 -1.37 0.67 -4.29
C ALA A 160 -0.81 1.67 -5.34
N ALA A 161 0.32 2.32 -5.06
CA ALA A 161 0.99 3.21 -6.01
C ALA A 161 2.06 2.49 -6.86
N TRP A 162 2.33 1.21 -6.58
CA TRP A 162 3.36 0.46 -7.30
C TRP A 162 2.94 0.16 -8.74
N GLU A 163 3.85 0.42 -9.65
CA GLU A 163 3.66 0.16 -11.08
C GLU A 163 3.58 -1.33 -11.39
N TYR A 164 4.54 -2.11 -10.87
CA TYR A 164 4.64 -3.56 -11.04
C TYR A 164 4.20 -4.28 -9.75
N ILE A 165 3.01 -3.93 -9.25
CA ILE A 165 2.53 -4.35 -7.93
C ILE A 165 2.49 -5.88 -7.78
N GLN A 166 1.96 -6.61 -8.77
CA GLN A 166 1.81 -8.06 -8.70
C GLN A 166 3.17 -8.77 -8.81
N GLU A 167 4.02 -8.36 -9.75
CA GLU A 167 5.37 -8.92 -9.88
C GLU A 167 6.21 -8.73 -8.62
N ALA A 168 6.23 -7.51 -8.09
CA ALA A 168 6.97 -7.22 -6.87
C ALA A 168 6.40 -8.01 -5.68
N TRP A 169 5.08 -8.07 -5.54
CA TRP A 169 4.40 -8.84 -4.50
C TRP A 169 4.81 -10.32 -4.52
N ASP A 170 4.73 -10.96 -5.68
CA ASP A 170 5.06 -12.38 -5.81
C ASP A 170 6.52 -12.66 -5.42
N GLN A 171 7.46 -11.83 -5.87
CA GLN A 171 8.87 -11.97 -5.49
C GLN A 171 9.10 -11.74 -3.99
N ILE A 172 8.40 -10.78 -3.38
CA ILE A 172 8.47 -10.52 -1.94
C ILE A 172 7.96 -11.72 -1.16
N GLN A 173 6.83 -12.34 -1.56
CA GLN A 173 6.30 -13.54 -0.88
C GLN A 173 7.33 -14.67 -0.85
N PHE A 174 8.03 -14.93 -1.96
CA PHE A 174 9.11 -15.90 -2.00
C PHE A 174 10.31 -15.54 -1.11
N GLY A 175 10.56 -14.25 -0.89
CA GLY A 175 11.62 -13.74 -0.03
C GLY A 175 11.29 -13.83 1.48
N MET A 176 10.00 -13.87 1.87
CA MET A 176 9.53 -13.89 3.24
C MET A 176 9.60 -15.30 3.87
N ARG A 177 10.81 -15.82 4.08
CA ARG A 177 11.02 -17.23 4.46
C ARG A 177 11.98 -17.45 5.63
N LEU A 178 12.52 -16.40 6.22
CA LEU A 178 13.38 -16.56 7.40
C LEU A 178 12.51 -16.70 8.65
N LYS A 179 12.78 -17.72 9.46
CA LYS A 179 12.01 -18.00 10.67
C LYS A 179 12.52 -17.19 11.85
N LEU A 180 11.60 -16.66 12.62
CA LEU A 180 11.82 -16.21 13.99
C LEU A 180 11.34 -17.30 14.95
N HIS A 181 11.89 -17.32 16.17
CA HIS A 181 11.61 -18.39 17.12
C HIS A 181 10.14 -18.38 17.59
N ASP A 182 9.57 -17.18 17.74
CA ASP A 182 8.28 -16.92 18.38
C ASP A 182 7.33 -16.02 17.56
N MET A 183 7.71 -15.70 16.33
CA MET A 183 6.90 -14.84 15.46
C MET A 183 6.86 -15.39 14.03
N LYS A 184 5.68 -15.42 13.43
CA LYS A 184 5.53 -15.65 11.98
C LYS A 184 6.16 -14.52 11.19
N THR A 185 6.56 -14.80 9.97
CA THR A 185 6.92 -13.75 9.00
C THR A 185 5.72 -12.83 8.79
N ARG A 186 5.93 -11.51 8.93
CA ARG A 186 4.86 -10.52 8.87
C ARG A 186 5.20 -9.38 7.92
N LEU A 187 4.19 -8.92 7.18
CA LEU A 187 4.23 -7.74 6.34
C LEU A 187 3.32 -6.65 6.89
N ILE A 188 3.82 -5.42 6.90
CA ILE A 188 3.03 -4.21 7.11
C ILE A 188 2.88 -3.56 5.74
N CYS A 189 1.65 -3.49 5.23
CA CYS A 189 1.34 -2.85 3.97
C CYS A 189 0.63 -1.53 4.25
N THR A 190 1.26 -0.43 3.92
CA THR A 190 0.69 0.91 4.07
C THR A 190 0.30 1.46 2.71
N THR A 191 -0.89 2.02 2.59
CA THR A 191 -1.32 2.65 1.33
C THR A 191 -2.52 3.58 1.52
N THR A 192 -2.67 4.52 0.61
CA THR A 192 -3.95 5.17 0.35
C THR A 192 -4.86 4.21 -0.42
N PRO A 193 -6.19 4.24 -0.20
CA PRO A 193 -7.10 3.30 -0.83
C PRO A 193 -7.26 3.59 -2.33
N LYS A 194 -6.68 2.72 -3.14
CA LYS A 194 -6.90 2.68 -4.60
C LYS A 194 -7.37 1.29 -4.97
N PRO A 195 -8.35 1.17 -5.87
CA PRO A 195 -8.96 -0.11 -6.26
C PRO A 195 -8.04 -0.90 -7.22
N LYS A 196 -6.89 -1.34 -6.71
CA LYS A 196 -6.01 -2.29 -7.39
C LYS A 196 -6.40 -3.71 -7.01
N ASP A 197 -6.33 -4.65 -7.93
CA ASP A 197 -6.74 -6.05 -7.73
C ASP A 197 -6.11 -6.68 -6.49
N LEU A 198 -4.80 -6.48 -6.29
CA LEU A 198 -4.11 -6.96 -5.09
C LEU A 198 -4.68 -6.34 -3.79
N ILE A 199 -5.03 -5.07 -3.80
CA ILE A 199 -5.61 -4.42 -2.61
C ILE A 199 -6.99 -4.98 -2.31
N ILE A 200 -7.80 -5.22 -3.34
CA ILE A 200 -9.13 -5.84 -3.22
C ILE A 200 -8.99 -7.28 -2.69
N ASP A 201 -8.04 -8.06 -3.23
CA ASP A 201 -7.73 -9.40 -2.74
C ASP A 201 -7.34 -9.38 -1.24
N LEU A 202 -6.41 -8.52 -0.85
CA LEU A 202 -5.99 -8.41 0.55
C LEU A 202 -7.14 -8.04 1.48
N ILE A 203 -8.05 -7.17 1.05
CA ILE A 203 -9.24 -6.82 1.84
C ILE A 203 -10.18 -8.03 1.97
N SER A 204 -10.37 -8.79 0.91
CA SER A 204 -11.24 -9.98 0.93
C SER A 204 -10.75 -11.06 1.92
N ARG A 205 -9.47 -11.03 2.26
CA ARG A 205 -8.81 -11.95 3.21
C ARG A 205 -8.81 -11.43 4.65
N GLU A 206 -9.53 -10.33 4.95
CA GLU A 206 -9.65 -9.84 6.32
C GLU A 206 -10.26 -10.92 7.23
N GLY A 207 -9.57 -11.20 8.35
CA GLY A 207 -9.97 -12.23 9.29
C GLY A 207 -9.34 -13.61 9.04
N ASP A 208 -8.78 -13.87 7.86
CA ASP A 208 -8.05 -15.11 7.57
C ASP A 208 -6.57 -14.96 7.93
N ASP A 209 -5.81 -14.23 7.14
CA ASP A 209 -4.40 -13.96 7.37
C ASP A 209 -4.06 -12.45 7.27
N VAL A 210 -5.06 -11.62 6.99
CA VAL A 210 -4.95 -10.17 6.87
C VAL A 210 -5.70 -9.50 8.01
N VAL A 211 -5.05 -8.52 8.65
CA VAL A 211 -5.71 -7.52 9.50
C VAL A 211 -5.83 -6.23 8.72
N LEU A 212 -7.06 -5.77 8.55
CA LEU A 212 -7.34 -4.47 7.95
C LEU A 212 -7.45 -3.40 9.05
N THR A 213 -6.74 -2.29 8.86
CA THR A 213 -6.91 -1.08 9.67
C THR A 213 -7.21 0.09 8.76
N THR A 214 -8.29 0.79 9.04
CA THR A 214 -8.67 2.01 8.33
C THR A 214 -8.56 3.22 9.23
N ALA A 215 -8.08 4.34 8.69
CA ALA A 215 -8.00 5.60 9.43
C ALA A 215 -8.15 6.79 8.49
N SER A 216 -9.02 7.74 8.87
CA SER A 216 -9.12 9.01 8.15
C SER A 216 -7.97 9.94 8.54
N THR A 217 -7.73 10.96 7.72
CA THR A 217 -6.83 12.08 8.05
C THR A 217 -7.24 12.76 9.37
N TYR A 218 -8.56 12.83 9.63
CA TYR A 218 -9.10 13.44 10.85
C TYR A 218 -8.67 12.73 12.13
N SER A 219 -8.33 11.44 12.05
CA SER A 219 -7.84 10.68 13.21
C SER A 219 -6.51 11.21 13.78
N ASN A 220 -5.79 12.04 13.02
CA ASN A 220 -4.46 12.54 13.37
C ASN A 220 -4.34 14.07 13.29
N LEU A 221 -5.46 14.79 13.27
CA LEU A 221 -5.48 16.25 13.07
C LEU A 221 -4.56 17.01 14.01
N ASP A 222 -4.51 16.63 15.28
CA ASP A 222 -3.71 17.32 16.30
C ASP A 222 -2.21 17.35 15.98
N ASN A 223 -1.73 16.41 15.19
CA ASN A 223 -0.34 16.32 14.76
C ASN A 223 -0.07 16.95 13.39
N LEU A 224 -1.09 17.51 12.74
CA LEU A 224 -0.98 18.11 11.41
C LEU A 224 -0.89 19.64 11.48
N SER A 225 -0.16 20.24 10.52
CA SER A 225 -0.04 21.69 10.46
C SER A 225 -1.38 22.37 10.14
N GLU A 226 -1.58 23.59 10.68
CA GLU A 226 -2.80 24.36 10.41
C GLU A 226 -3.02 24.66 8.93
N ASN A 227 -1.95 24.80 8.15
CA ASN A 227 -2.06 24.98 6.71
C ASN A 227 -2.60 23.73 6.03
N PHE A 228 -2.11 22.55 6.41
CA PHE A 228 -2.60 21.28 5.88
C PHE A 228 -4.07 21.05 6.25
N LYS A 229 -4.46 21.32 7.49
CA LYS A 229 -5.87 21.24 7.94
C LYS A 229 -6.80 22.10 7.07
N ARG A 230 -6.39 23.32 6.75
CA ARG A 230 -7.17 24.21 5.86
C ARG A 230 -7.22 23.69 4.42
N GLN A 231 -6.15 23.10 3.92
CA GLN A 231 -6.14 22.57 2.56
C GLN A 231 -7.05 21.35 2.40
N ILE A 232 -7.06 20.43 3.35
CA ILE A 232 -7.91 19.22 3.25
C ILE A 232 -9.42 19.56 3.24
N LEU A 233 -9.83 20.64 3.91
CA LEU A 233 -11.25 21.07 3.90
C LEU A 233 -11.73 21.45 2.50
N GLN A 234 -10.86 21.87 1.58
CA GLN A 234 -11.22 22.20 0.20
C GLN A 234 -11.60 20.96 -0.62
N TYR A 235 -11.17 19.78 -0.20
CA TYR A 235 -11.48 18.51 -0.87
C TYR A 235 -12.65 17.76 -0.23
N GLU A 236 -13.21 18.31 0.84
CA GLU A 236 -14.35 17.70 1.52
C GLU A 236 -15.56 17.60 0.57
N GLY A 237 -16.23 16.44 0.56
CA GLY A 237 -17.33 16.15 -0.36
C GLY A 237 -16.93 15.82 -1.81
N THR A 238 -15.64 15.85 -2.14
CA THR A 238 -15.15 15.43 -3.45
C THR A 238 -14.78 13.95 -3.47
N LYS A 239 -14.74 13.32 -4.67
CA LYS A 239 -14.23 11.95 -4.84
C LYS A 239 -12.81 11.81 -4.30
N LEU A 240 -11.94 12.78 -4.60
CA LEU A 240 -10.57 12.81 -4.08
C LEU A 240 -10.54 12.88 -2.55
N GLY A 241 -11.41 13.69 -1.94
CA GLY A 241 -11.54 13.80 -0.47
C GLY A 241 -11.97 12.49 0.17
N ARG A 242 -12.95 11.79 -0.41
CA ARG A 242 -13.38 10.46 0.06
C ARG A 242 -12.20 9.47 0.09
N GLN A 243 -11.39 9.44 -0.96
CA GLN A 243 -10.23 8.56 -1.06
C GLN A 243 -9.09 9.00 -0.14
N GLU A 244 -8.63 10.25 -0.23
CA GLU A 244 -7.39 10.72 0.40
C GLU A 244 -7.59 11.14 1.87
N ILE A 245 -8.81 11.54 2.27
CA ILE A 245 -9.12 12.00 3.62
C ILE A 245 -9.80 10.90 4.43
N TYR A 246 -10.85 10.29 3.88
CA TYR A 246 -11.68 9.31 4.60
C TYR A 246 -11.20 7.87 4.43
N ALA A 247 -10.22 7.63 3.56
CA ALA A 247 -9.69 6.31 3.25
C ALA A 247 -10.76 5.35 2.67
N GLU A 248 -11.68 5.88 1.86
CA GLU A 248 -12.68 5.07 1.17
C GLU A 248 -12.09 4.48 -0.12
N ILE A 249 -12.33 3.20 -0.35
CA ILE A 249 -12.12 2.61 -1.68
C ILE A 249 -13.28 3.00 -2.55
N ILE A 250 -12.97 3.75 -3.59
CA ILE A 250 -13.97 4.21 -4.53
C ILE A 250 -13.99 3.26 -5.71
N ASP A 251 -15.17 2.74 -6.03
CA ASP A 251 -15.37 1.94 -7.23
C ASP A 251 -14.88 2.74 -8.46
N PRO A 252 -14.00 2.18 -9.30
CA PRO A 252 -13.60 2.82 -10.55
C PRO A 252 -14.79 3.22 -11.42
N GLU A 253 -15.87 2.44 -11.35
CA GLU A 253 -17.11 2.72 -12.08
C GLU A 253 -17.90 3.89 -11.46
N GLU A 254 -17.66 4.27 -10.20
CA GLU A 254 -18.33 5.41 -9.56
C GLU A 254 -17.84 6.73 -10.19
N GLY A 255 -18.68 7.32 -11.04
CA GLY A 255 -18.39 8.55 -11.78
C GLY A 255 -17.69 8.33 -13.12
N GLY A 256 -17.63 7.10 -13.63
CA GLY A 256 -17.33 6.83 -15.03
C GLY A 256 -18.36 7.47 -15.97
N ILE A 257 -17.92 7.87 -17.18
CA ILE A 257 -18.81 8.42 -18.21
C ILE A 257 -19.88 7.40 -18.60
N VAL A 258 -19.53 6.10 -18.52
CA VAL A 258 -20.41 4.97 -18.79
C VAL A 258 -20.61 4.17 -17.52
N GLN A 259 -21.88 3.94 -17.13
CA GLN A 259 -22.23 3.20 -15.92
C GLN A 259 -22.78 1.82 -16.29
N ARG A 260 -22.41 0.80 -15.49
CA ARG A 260 -22.81 -0.59 -15.72
C ARG A 260 -24.33 -0.76 -15.77
N ASP A 261 -25.07 -0.02 -14.96
CA ASP A 261 -26.53 -0.08 -14.90
C ASP A 261 -27.23 0.41 -16.18
N TRP A 262 -26.50 1.07 -17.06
CA TRP A 262 -27.00 1.50 -18.35
C TRP A 262 -27.10 0.34 -19.35
N PHE A 263 -26.31 -0.73 -19.14
CA PHE A 263 -26.33 -1.90 -20.00
C PHE A 263 -27.46 -2.84 -19.60
N LYS A 264 -28.30 -3.17 -20.60
CA LYS A 264 -29.33 -4.18 -20.47
C LYS A 264 -28.87 -5.44 -21.20
N LEU A 265 -28.83 -6.56 -20.49
CA LEU A 265 -28.49 -7.83 -21.11
C LEU A 265 -29.57 -8.23 -22.09
N TRP A 266 -29.14 -8.68 -23.28
CA TRP A 266 -30.08 -9.28 -24.24
C TRP A 266 -30.58 -10.60 -23.67
N PRO A 267 -31.92 -10.87 -23.72
CA PRO A 267 -32.46 -12.09 -23.13
C PRO A 267 -31.90 -13.33 -23.80
N ALA A 268 -31.42 -14.30 -22.99
CA ALA A 268 -30.91 -15.56 -23.48
C ALA A 268 -31.99 -16.31 -24.31
N GLY A 269 -31.59 -16.80 -25.48
CA GLY A 269 -32.48 -17.54 -26.39
C GLY A 269 -33.42 -16.67 -27.25
N LYS A 270 -33.39 -15.36 -27.09
CA LYS A 270 -34.11 -14.45 -27.96
C LYS A 270 -33.27 -14.18 -29.21
N GLU A 271 -33.89 -14.28 -30.40
CA GLU A 271 -33.23 -13.94 -31.67
C GLU A 271 -32.71 -12.50 -31.65
N LEU A 272 -31.53 -12.29 -32.21
CA LEU A 272 -30.95 -10.96 -32.34
C LEU A 272 -31.80 -10.07 -33.25
N PRO A 273 -31.88 -8.77 -32.96
CA PRO A 273 -32.65 -7.88 -33.83
C PRO A 273 -31.98 -7.75 -35.19
N LYS A 274 -32.78 -7.44 -36.22
CA LYS A 274 -32.21 -7.07 -37.53
C LYS A 274 -31.40 -5.78 -37.38
N LEU A 275 -30.08 -5.89 -37.65
CA LEU A 275 -29.18 -4.76 -37.59
C LEU A 275 -29.28 -3.91 -38.85
N GLU A 276 -29.30 -2.60 -38.70
CA GLU A 276 -29.20 -1.66 -39.80
C GLU A 276 -27.78 -1.58 -40.35
N TYR A 277 -26.81 -1.55 -39.42
CA TYR A 277 -25.38 -1.60 -39.70
C TYR A 277 -24.58 -2.05 -38.48
N VAL A 278 -23.34 -2.46 -38.68
CA VAL A 278 -22.39 -2.83 -37.63
C VAL A 278 -21.20 -1.88 -37.71
N ILE A 279 -20.70 -1.47 -36.56
CA ILE A 279 -19.52 -0.63 -36.42
C ILE A 279 -18.51 -1.34 -35.50
N GLN A 280 -17.25 -1.32 -35.89
CA GLN A 280 -16.13 -1.68 -35.04
C GLN A 280 -15.35 -0.41 -34.70
N SER A 281 -15.02 -0.23 -33.42
CA SER A 281 -14.23 0.87 -32.95
C SER A 281 -13.00 0.32 -32.20
N TYR A 282 -11.85 0.89 -32.50
CA TYR A 282 -10.57 0.48 -31.90
C TYR A 282 -9.91 1.64 -31.19
N ASP A 283 -9.44 1.37 -29.97
CA ASP A 283 -8.51 2.21 -29.25
C ASP A 283 -7.15 1.49 -29.20
N CYS A 284 -6.21 1.92 -30.03
CA CYS A 284 -4.98 1.19 -30.30
C CYS A 284 -3.84 1.69 -29.37
N ALA A 285 -3.30 0.80 -28.55
CA ALA A 285 -2.04 1.01 -27.88
C ALA A 285 -0.85 0.69 -28.80
N PHE A 286 0.21 1.47 -28.70
CA PHE A 286 1.42 1.29 -29.53
C PHE A 286 2.43 0.29 -28.94
N THR A 287 2.22 -0.18 -27.70
CA THR A 287 3.17 -1.07 -27.00
C THR A 287 2.45 -2.10 -26.15
N GLU A 288 3.07 -3.27 -26.00
CA GLU A 288 2.60 -4.34 -25.10
C GLU A 288 2.97 -4.14 -23.62
N LYS A 289 3.65 -3.04 -23.26
CA LYS A 289 4.07 -2.81 -21.89
C LYS A 289 2.86 -2.66 -20.96
N THR A 290 2.91 -3.35 -19.83
CA THR A 290 1.86 -3.34 -18.80
C THR A 290 1.55 -1.95 -18.21
N VAL A 291 2.46 -1.01 -18.40
CA VAL A 291 2.34 0.41 -17.98
C VAL A 291 1.38 1.18 -18.88
N ASN A 292 1.24 0.79 -20.15
CA ASN A 292 0.39 1.49 -21.10
C ASN A 292 -1.01 0.84 -21.13
N ASP A 293 -2.00 1.61 -21.58
CA ASP A 293 -3.33 1.10 -21.79
C ASP A 293 -3.32 -0.04 -22.83
N PRO A 294 -4.13 -1.09 -22.67
CA PRO A 294 -4.27 -2.12 -23.69
C PRO A 294 -4.93 -1.57 -24.95
N THR A 295 -4.70 -2.23 -26.08
CA THR A 295 -5.58 -2.04 -27.24
C THR A 295 -6.95 -2.60 -26.90
N ALA A 296 -7.99 -1.82 -27.13
CA ALA A 296 -9.38 -2.22 -26.93
C ALA A 296 -10.15 -2.18 -28.24
N SER A 297 -11.06 -3.11 -28.42
CA SER A 297 -12.02 -3.14 -29.54
C SER A 297 -13.43 -3.33 -29.00
N ILE A 298 -14.36 -2.70 -29.64
CA ILE A 298 -15.78 -2.93 -29.41
C ILE A 298 -16.51 -3.01 -30.78
N THR A 299 -17.27 -4.09 -30.96
CA THR A 299 -18.14 -4.29 -32.10
C THR A 299 -19.58 -4.12 -31.66
N PHE A 300 -20.30 -3.22 -32.29
CA PHE A 300 -21.69 -2.98 -31.96
C PHE A 300 -22.57 -2.86 -33.21
N GLY A 301 -23.77 -3.40 -33.09
CA GLY A 301 -24.81 -3.30 -34.12
C GLY A 301 -25.81 -2.22 -33.76
N VAL A 302 -26.23 -1.45 -34.72
CA VAL A 302 -27.31 -0.48 -34.58
C VAL A 302 -28.59 -1.08 -35.10
N PHE A 303 -29.65 -0.98 -34.32
CA PHE A 303 -30.98 -1.50 -34.71
C PHE A 303 -32.09 -0.54 -34.28
N LYS A 304 -33.23 -0.68 -34.89
CA LYS A 304 -34.42 0.09 -34.56
C LYS A 304 -35.53 -0.83 -34.03
N PRO A 305 -35.86 -0.74 -32.72
CA PRO A 305 -36.97 -1.48 -32.15
C PRO A 305 -38.32 -0.92 -32.68
N GLN A 306 -39.36 -1.75 -32.57
CA GLN A 306 -40.71 -1.36 -33.09
C GLN A 306 -41.27 -0.09 -32.40
N ASP A 307 -40.88 0.16 -31.17
CA ASP A 307 -41.49 1.18 -30.29
C ASP A 307 -40.59 2.40 -30.03
N GLY A 308 -39.50 2.61 -30.77
CA GLY A 308 -38.60 3.69 -30.38
C GLY A 308 -37.50 4.08 -31.33
N GLY A 309 -36.56 4.89 -30.80
CA GLY A 309 -35.41 5.39 -31.55
C GLY A 309 -34.33 4.32 -31.79
N MET A 310 -33.19 4.74 -32.36
CA MET A 310 -32.04 3.86 -32.60
C MET A 310 -31.47 3.32 -31.30
N CYS A 311 -31.22 2.04 -31.25
CA CYS A 311 -30.59 1.34 -30.17
C CYS A 311 -29.25 0.71 -30.61
N VAL A 312 -28.36 0.51 -29.68
CA VAL A 312 -27.05 -0.10 -29.88
C VAL A 312 -27.01 -1.44 -29.15
N LEU A 313 -26.61 -2.48 -29.85
CA LEU A 313 -26.33 -3.81 -29.31
C LEU A 313 -24.83 -4.05 -29.35
N ILE A 314 -24.20 -4.24 -28.17
CA ILE A 314 -22.81 -4.67 -28.12
C ILE A 314 -22.77 -6.14 -28.51
N ILE A 315 -22.07 -6.46 -29.59
CA ILE A 315 -21.97 -7.79 -30.18
C ILE A 315 -20.73 -8.50 -29.61
N ASP A 316 -19.61 -7.77 -29.55
CA ASP A 316 -18.35 -8.26 -29.04
C ASP A 316 -17.53 -7.12 -28.46
N ALA A 317 -16.67 -7.42 -27.50
CA ALA A 317 -15.72 -6.47 -26.93
C ALA A 317 -14.51 -7.23 -26.39
N TRP A 318 -13.32 -6.75 -26.69
CA TRP A 318 -12.09 -7.31 -26.14
C TRP A 318 -11.05 -6.21 -25.84
N GLN A 319 -10.13 -6.53 -24.97
CA GLN A 319 -8.92 -5.75 -24.73
C GLN A 319 -7.73 -6.70 -24.66
N ASP A 320 -6.61 -6.28 -25.23
CA ASP A 320 -5.39 -7.09 -25.25
C ASP A 320 -4.16 -6.21 -25.41
N ARG A 321 -3.00 -6.73 -24.97
CA ARG A 321 -1.71 -6.06 -25.09
C ARG A 321 -0.90 -6.69 -26.19
N LEU A 322 -1.13 -6.21 -27.41
CA LEU A 322 -0.53 -6.76 -28.62
C LEU A 322 0.43 -5.75 -29.26
N GLN A 323 1.52 -6.26 -29.81
CA GLN A 323 2.34 -5.47 -30.73
C GLN A 323 1.67 -5.39 -32.11
N TYR A 324 2.04 -4.36 -32.88
CA TYR A 324 1.44 -4.14 -34.21
C TYR A 324 1.43 -5.35 -35.13
N PRO A 325 2.50 -6.20 -35.20
CA PRO A 325 2.50 -7.39 -36.04
C PRO A 325 1.39 -8.40 -35.67
N ASP A 326 1.04 -8.49 -34.37
CA ASP A 326 0.02 -9.44 -33.89
C ASP A 326 -1.37 -8.79 -33.85
N LEU A 327 -1.44 -7.49 -33.63
CA LEU A 327 -2.69 -6.74 -33.67
C LEU A 327 -3.32 -6.73 -35.05
N LYS A 328 -2.51 -6.55 -36.11
CA LYS A 328 -3.01 -6.44 -37.47
C LYS A 328 -3.78 -7.69 -37.96
N PRO A 329 -3.28 -8.94 -37.79
CA PRO A 329 -4.06 -10.13 -38.12
C PRO A 329 -5.36 -10.20 -37.32
N LYS A 330 -5.32 -9.94 -36.00
CA LYS A 330 -6.51 -10.00 -35.14
C LYS A 330 -7.61 -9.06 -35.59
N VAL A 331 -7.26 -7.84 -35.98
CA VAL A 331 -8.22 -6.85 -36.54
C VAL A 331 -8.79 -7.26 -37.89
N ILE A 332 -8.04 -8.02 -38.69
CA ILE A 332 -8.49 -8.47 -40.04
C ILE A 332 -9.42 -9.68 -39.90
N ASP A 333 -9.18 -10.54 -38.92
CA ASP A 333 -9.91 -11.79 -38.73
C ASP A 333 -11.27 -11.59 -38.01
N GLU A 334 -11.53 -10.40 -37.43
CA GLU A 334 -12.82 -9.99 -36.87
C GLU A 334 -13.75 -9.34 -37.88
#